data_649039a883655d55cdd1555b1f74334c
#
_entry.id   649039a883655d55cdd1555b1f74334c
#
_cell.length_a   1.000
_cell.length_b   1.000
_cell.length_c   1.000
_cell.angle_alpha   90.00
_cell.angle_beta   90.00
_cell.angle_gamma   90.00
#
_symmetry.space_group_name_H-M   'P 1'
#
loop_
_entity.id
_entity.type
_entity.pdbx_description
1 polymer ?
#
loop_
_entity_poly.entity_id
_entity_poly.type
_entity_poly.pdbx_seq_one_letter_code
_entity_poly.pdbx_strand_id
1 'polypeptide(L)'
;MAIINKVDTSDKLDAVFDRSYREPVILFKHSSTCGISAHALEMAMEIDADINLLVIQENRDLSRSVADRTGYAHQSPQAFVLVSGKPVFHATHYGIDPSRLAEAVSVPLVQVES
;
A
#
# COMPACT_ATOMS: atom_id res chain seq x y z
N MET A 1 -13.09 4.00 9.74
CA MET A 1 -12.56 4.67 8.54
C MET A 1 -11.05 4.72 8.57
N ALA A 2 -10.46 4.60 7.42
CA ALA A 2 -8.99 4.63 7.29
C ALA A 2 -8.42 6.01 7.61
N ILE A 3 -7.18 6.02 8.11
CA ILE A 3 -6.39 7.23 8.28
C ILE A 3 -5.39 7.25 7.13
N ILE A 4 -5.32 8.37 6.41
CA ILE A 4 -4.42 8.53 5.26
C ILE A 4 -3.12 9.19 5.71
N ASN A 5 -2.01 8.51 5.46
CA ASN A 5 -0.66 9.03 5.71
C ASN A 5 0.03 9.21 4.36
N LYS A 6 0.30 10.44 3.95
CA LYS A 6 0.97 10.70 2.67
C LYS A 6 2.43 10.28 2.71
N VAL A 7 2.85 9.59 1.66
CA VAL A 7 4.24 9.17 1.47
C VAL A 7 4.81 10.00 0.32
N ASP A 8 5.44 11.12 0.66
CA ASP A 8 5.92 12.10 -0.31
C ASP A 8 7.43 12.38 -0.19
N THR A 9 8.14 11.62 0.64
CA THR A 9 9.60 11.70 0.74
C THR A 9 10.17 10.29 0.85
N SER A 10 11.46 10.15 0.52
CA SER A 10 12.13 8.86 0.66
C SER A 10 12.20 8.42 2.13
N ASP A 11 12.35 9.37 3.05
CA ASP A 11 12.35 9.05 4.49
C ASP A 11 11.01 8.46 4.93
N LYS A 12 9.91 9.01 4.44
CA LYS A 12 8.58 8.47 4.75
C LYS A 12 8.36 7.10 4.14
N LEU A 13 8.86 6.87 2.93
CA LEU A 13 8.80 5.56 2.32
C LEU A 13 9.62 4.54 3.11
N ASP A 14 10.83 4.91 3.52
CA ASP A 14 11.67 4.05 4.37
C ASP A 14 10.95 3.71 5.67
N ALA A 15 10.27 4.69 6.27
CA ALA A 15 9.52 4.49 7.51
C ALA A 15 8.37 3.48 7.34
N VAL A 16 7.71 3.48 6.18
CA VAL A 16 6.65 2.50 5.88
C VAL A 16 7.23 1.08 5.89
N PHE A 17 8.35 0.88 5.18
CA PHE A 17 8.99 -0.43 5.14
C PHE A 17 9.53 -0.84 6.51
N ASP A 18 10.10 0.09 7.27
CA ASP A 18 10.60 -0.19 8.62
C ASP A 18 9.46 -0.60 9.56
N ARG A 19 8.32 0.08 9.48
CA ARG A 19 7.15 -0.26 10.30
C ARG A 19 6.65 -1.66 10.02
N SER A 20 6.80 -2.13 8.78
CA SER A 20 6.35 -3.45 8.38
C SER A 20 7.04 -4.60 9.14
N TYR A 21 8.17 -4.30 9.80
CA TYR A 21 8.83 -5.29 10.66
C TYR A 21 8.16 -5.41 12.04
N ARG A 22 7.28 -4.48 12.38
CA ARG A 22 6.55 -4.48 13.65
C ARG A 22 5.08 -4.82 13.50
N GLU A 23 4.49 -4.48 12.36
CA GLU A 23 3.08 -4.71 12.08
C GLU A 23 2.84 -4.71 10.57
N PRO A 24 1.80 -5.41 10.08
CA PRO A 24 1.44 -5.30 8.67
C PRO A 24 1.06 -3.86 8.33
N VAL A 25 1.52 -3.36 7.17
CA VAL A 25 1.21 -2.00 6.73
C VAL A 25 0.66 -2.02 5.32
N ILE A 26 -0.27 -1.12 5.03
CA ILE A 26 -0.84 -0.92 3.70
C ILE A 26 -0.07 0.18 3.00
N LEU A 27 0.41 -0.09 1.79
CA LEU A 27 0.98 0.90 0.89
C LEU A 27 0.13 0.95 -0.37
N PHE A 28 -0.43 2.13 -0.66
CA PHE A 28 -1.35 2.33 -1.78
C PHE A 28 -0.76 3.33 -2.76
N LYS A 29 -0.55 2.90 -4.01
CA LYS A 29 -0.10 3.78 -5.10
C LYS A 29 -1.33 4.28 -5.85
N HIS A 30 -1.52 5.59 -5.83
CA HIS A 30 -2.71 6.26 -6.35
C HIS A 30 -2.36 7.18 -7.51
N SER A 31 -3.18 7.14 -8.57
CA SER A 31 -3.12 8.10 -9.66
C SER A 31 -4.22 9.14 -9.48
N SER A 32 -3.86 10.41 -9.34
CA SER A 32 -4.82 11.50 -9.13
C SER A 32 -5.66 11.80 -10.37
N THR A 33 -5.30 11.25 -11.53
CA THR A 33 -6.01 11.48 -12.80
C THR A 33 -6.75 10.26 -13.32
N CYS A 34 -6.76 9.16 -12.57
CA CYS A 34 -7.39 7.91 -13.00
C CYS A 34 -8.65 7.64 -12.18
N GLY A 35 -9.80 7.51 -12.86
CA GLY A 35 -11.07 7.24 -12.19
C GLY A 35 -11.11 5.89 -11.50
N ILE A 36 -10.46 4.87 -12.04
CA ILE A 36 -10.37 3.54 -11.42
C ILE A 36 -9.59 3.65 -10.11
N SER A 37 -8.50 4.44 -10.11
CA SER A 37 -7.69 4.65 -8.90
C SER A 37 -8.47 5.39 -7.83
N ALA A 38 -9.23 6.41 -8.21
CA ALA A 38 -10.06 7.17 -7.28
C ALA A 38 -11.11 6.26 -6.63
N HIS A 39 -11.76 5.41 -7.42
CA HIS A 39 -12.76 4.48 -6.92
C HIS A 39 -12.14 3.44 -5.98
N ALA A 40 -10.99 2.88 -6.35
CA ALA A 40 -10.30 1.89 -5.51
C ALA A 40 -9.89 2.49 -4.17
N LEU A 41 -9.38 3.73 -4.18
CA LEU A 41 -8.99 4.41 -2.95
C LEU A 41 -10.21 4.68 -2.07
N GLU A 42 -11.31 5.13 -2.67
CA GLU A 42 -12.55 5.39 -1.95
C GLU A 42 -13.04 4.13 -1.23
N MET A 43 -13.01 2.99 -1.90
CA MET A 43 -13.38 1.72 -1.30
C MET A 43 -12.40 1.31 -0.19
N ALA A 44 -11.11 1.49 -0.40
CA ALA A 44 -10.10 1.15 0.60
C ALA A 44 -10.22 1.99 1.87
N MET A 45 -10.69 3.22 1.75
CA MET A 45 -10.88 4.10 2.90
C MET A 45 -11.96 3.64 3.87
N GLU A 46 -12.79 2.69 3.46
CA GLU A 46 -13.83 2.14 4.34
C GLU A 46 -13.27 1.20 5.40
N ILE A 47 -12.06 0.68 5.20
CA ILE A 47 -11.47 -0.23 6.18
C ILE A 47 -10.96 0.55 7.40
N ASP A 48 -10.82 -0.14 8.52
CA ASP A 48 -10.36 0.45 9.77
C ASP A 48 -8.86 0.18 9.93
N ALA A 49 -8.05 0.89 9.19
CA ALA A 49 -6.60 0.75 9.17
C ALA A 49 -5.95 1.99 8.59
N ASP A 50 -4.66 2.17 8.84
CA ASP A 50 -3.89 3.25 8.22
C ASP A 50 -3.56 2.88 6.78
N ILE A 51 -3.73 3.83 5.87
CA ILE A 51 -3.32 3.69 4.47
C ILE A 51 -2.17 4.65 4.21
N ASN A 52 -1.02 4.11 3.85
CA ASN A 52 0.13 4.91 3.47
C ASN A 52 0.00 5.18 1.97
N LEU A 53 -0.28 6.42 1.61
CA LEU A 53 -0.70 6.82 0.28
C LEU A 53 0.43 7.49 -0.50
N LEU A 54 0.80 6.91 -1.63
CA LEU A 54 1.77 7.47 -2.55
C LEU A 54 1.05 7.91 -3.82
N VAL A 55 1.01 9.23 -4.07
CA VAL A 55 0.42 9.79 -5.29
C VAL A 55 1.51 9.84 -6.35
N ILE A 56 1.36 9.05 -7.40
CA ILE A 56 2.44 8.82 -8.37
C ILE A 56 2.82 10.08 -9.15
N GLN A 57 1.86 10.97 -9.47
CA GLN A 57 2.16 12.20 -10.20
C GLN A 57 3.04 13.16 -9.40
N GLU A 58 2.99 13.07 -8.08
CA GLU A 58 3.78 13.93 -7.20
C GLU A 58 5.15 13.34 -6.89
N ASN A 59 5.31 12.01 -7.03
CA ASN A 59 6.50 11.31 -6.54
C ASN A 59 6.87 10.11 -7.43
N ARG A 60 7.27 10.38 -8.68
CA ARG A 60 7.59 9.32 -9.63
C ARG A 60 8.80 8.47 -9.22
N ASP A 61 9.79 9.11 -8.59
CA ASP A 61 10.99 8.40 -8.13
C ASP A 61 10.64 7.43 -7.00
N LEU A 62 9.77 7.83 -6.10
CA LEU A 62 9.31 6.96 -5.02
C LEU A 62 8.52 5.78 -5.58
N SER A 63 7.70 6.01 -6.60
CA SER A 63 6.94 4.95 -7.26
C SER A 63 7.88 3.90 -7.86
N ARG A 64 8.98 4.33 -8.49
CA ARG A 64 9.99 3.41 -9.01
C ARG A 64 10.69 2.65 -7.89
N SER A 65 10.97 3.32 -6.79
CA SER A 65 11.58 2.69 -5.62
C SER A 65 10.70 1.58 -5.05
N VAL A 66 9.38 1.79 -5.02
CA VAL A 66 8.43 0.75 -4.58
C VAL A 66 8.52 -0.47 -5.48
N ALA A 67 8.56 -0.27 -6.81
CA ALA A 67 8.70 -1.37 -7.75
C ALA A 67 9.99 -2.17 -7.51
N ASP A 68 11.09 -1.47 -7.27
CA ASP A 68 12.38 -2.10 -6.99
C ASP A 68 12.35 -2.90 -5.68
N ARG A 69 11.74 -2.34 -4.65
CA ARG A 69 11.70 -2.96 -3.31
C ARG A 69 10.74 -4.15 -3.24
N THR A 70 9.65 -4.10 -3.99
CA THR A 70 8.60 -5.14 -3.91
C THR A 70 8.75 -6.21 -4.97
N GLY A 71 9.46 -5.93 -6.05
CA GLY A 71 9.56 -6.84 -7.18
C GLY A 71 8.34 -6.82 -8.11
N TYR A 72 7.37 -5.94 -7.86
CA TYR A 72 6.19 -5.79 -8.70
C TYR A 72 6.34 -4.58 -9.62
N ALA A 73 6.12 -4.77 -10.91
CA ALA A 73 6.15 -3.67 -11.87
C ALA A 73 5.12 -2.61 -11.48
N HIS A 74 5.43 -1.37 -11.81
CA HIS A 74 4.54 -0.24 -11.54
C HIS A 74 3.16 -0.44 -12.16
N GLN A 75 2.13 -0.23 -11.38
CA GLN A 75 0.73 -0.12 -11.82
C GLN A 75 0.04 0.93 -10.96
N SER A 76 -1.10 1.42 -11.40
CA SER A 76 -1.93 2.30 -10.57
C SER A 76 -3.41 2.16 -10.99
N PRO A 77 -4.31 1.96 -10.03
CA PRO A 77 -4.03 1.81 -8.61
C PRO A 77 -3.34 0.50 -8.27
N GLN A 78 -2.50 0.53 -7.25
CA GLN A 78 -1.77 -0.67 -6.82
C GLN A 78 -1.70 -0.64 -5.30
N ALA A 79 -2.12 -1.73 -4.66
CA ALA A 79 -2.14 -1.84 -3.20
C ALA A 79 -1.28 -3.01 -2.75
N PHE A 80 -0.51 -2.78 -1.71
CA PHE A 80 0.32 -3.79 -1.07
C PHE A 80 -0.01 -3.87 0.42
N VAL A 81 0.09 -5.06 0.99
CA VAL A 81 0.30 -5.21 2.43
C VAL A 81 1.72 -5.72 2.62
N LEU A 82 2.50 -4.97 3.38
CA LEU A 82 3.91 -5.28 3.62
C LEU A 82 4.09 -5.87 5.00
N VAL A 83 4.88 -6.93 5.09
CA VAL A 83 5.28 -7.57 6.35
C VAL A 83 6.76 -7.89 6.24
N SER A 84 7.52 -7.46 7.23
CA SER A 84 8.98 -7.69 7.27
C SER A 84 9.68 -7.24 6.00
N GLY A 85 9.27 -6.09 5.49
CA GLY A 85 9.84 -5.46 4.29
C GLY A 85 9.40 -6.07 2.97
N LYS A 86 8.45 -7.02 2.97
CA LYS A 86 8.04 -7.76 1.77
C LYS A 86 6.53 -7.70 1.56
N PRO A 87 6.08 -7.69 0.30
CA PRO A 87 4.64 -7.74 0.01
C PRO A 87 4.11 -9.16 0.28
N VAL A 88 3.11 -9.24 1.16
CA VAL A 88 2.41 -10.50 1.44
C VAL A 88 1.03 -10.49 0.78
N PHE A 89 0.58 -9.33 0.30
CA PHE A 89 -0.65 -9.16 -0.46
C PHE A 89 -0.39 -8.09 -1.52
N HIS A 90 -0.90 -8.31 -2.72
CA HIS A 90 -0.77 -7.36 -3.83
C HIS A 90 -2.02 -7.42 -4.70
N ALA A 91 -2.56 -6.26 -5.06
CA ALA A 91 -3.70 -6.16 -5.96
C ALA A 91 -3.60 -4.87 -6.77
N THR A 92 -4.23 -4.88 -7.95
CA THR A 92 -4.27 -3.73 -8.84
C THR A 92 -5.69 -3.54 -9.38
N HIS A 93 -6.02 -2.29 -9.73
CA HIS A 93 -7.27 -1.96 -10.41
C HIS A 93 -8.49 -2.56 -9.71
N TYR A 94 -9.30 -3.31 -10.42
CA TYR A 94 -10.52 -3.92 -9.87
C TYR A 94 -10.27 -5.07 -8.90
N GLY A 95 -9.00 -5.54 -8.81
CA GLY A 95 -8.63 -6.54 -7.84
C GLY A 95 -8.43 -6.00 -6.42
N ILE A 96 -8.46 -4.68 -6.25
CA ILE A 96 -8.33 -4.06 -4.92
C ILE A 96 -9.68 -4.16 -4.22
N ASP A 97 -9.78 -5.13 -3.32
CA ASP A 97 -11.01 -5.44 -2.58
C ASP A 97 -10.79 -5.06 -1.11
N PRO A 98 -11.65 -4.18 -0.56
CA PRO A 98 -11.52 -3.75 0.83
C PRO A 98 -11.50 -4.91 1.82
N SER A 99 -12.34 -5.92 1.62
CA SER A 99 -12.40 -7.09 2.51
C SER A 99 -11.09 -7.87 2.53
N ARG A 100 -10.51 -8.09 1.36
CA ARG A 100 -9.25 -8.82 1.24
C ARG A 100 -8.09 -8.02 1.80
N LEU A 101 -8.11 -6.72 1.59
CA LEU A 101 -7.10 -5.81 2.12
C LEU A 101 -7.14 -5.77 3.65
N ALA A 102 -8.35 -5.66 4.21
CA ALA A 102 -8.55 -5.66 5.65
C ALA A 102 -8.10 -6.99 6.28
N GLU A 103 -8.41 -8.10 5.63
CA GLU A 103 -7.99 -9.42 6.08
C GLU A 103 -6.46 -9.54 6.07
N ALA A 104 -5.81 -9.11 4.99
CA ALA A 104 -4.37 -9.21 4.85
C ALA A 104 -3.63 -8.38 5.91
N VAL A 105 -4.14 -7.19 6.23
CA VAL A 105 -3.49 -6.30 7.20
C VAL A 105 -3.74 -6.74 8.64
N SER A 106 -4.72 -7.59 8.89
CA SER A 106 -5.05 -8.07 10.24
C SER A 106 -4.28 -9.34 10.64
N VAL A 107 -3.56 -9.97 9.71
CA VAL A 107 -2.80 -11.18 10.00
C VAL A 107 -1.64 -10.87 10.94
N PRO A 108 -1.50 -11.57 12.08
CA PRO A 108 -0.37 -11.35 12.98
C PRO A 108 0.97 -11.65 12.31
N LEU A 109 2.01 -10.87 12.62
CA LEU A 109 3.34 -11.05 12.06
C LEU A 109 3.88 -12.47 12.30
N VAL A 110 3.65 -13.01 13.47
CA VAL A 110 4.16 -14.33 13.83
C VAL A 110 3.61 -15.43 12.94
N GLN A 111 2.39 -15.28 12.43
CA GLN A 111 1.79 -16.25 11.52
C GLN A 111 2.37 -16.14 10.11
N VAL A 112 2.72 -14.93 9.71
CA VAL A 112 3.25 -14.67 8.37
C VAL A 112 4.69 -15.15 8.25
N GLU A 113 5.46 -15.05 9.31
CA GLU A 113 6.87 -15.43 9.32
C GLU A 113 7.10 -16.94 9.37
N SER A 114 6.11 -17.67 9.83
CA SER A 114 6.23 -19.12 9.88
C SER A 114 5.99 -19.73 8.49
#